data_0b9e2f32a169c5e047f8065061e1c6b8
#
_entry.id   0b9e2f32a169c5e047f8065061e1c6b8
#
_cell.length_a   1.000
_cell.length_b   1.000
_cell.length_c   1.000
_cell.angle_alpha   90.00
_cell.angle_beta   90.00
_cell.angle_gamma   90.00
#
_symmetry.space_group_name_H-M   'P 1'
#
loop_
_entity.id
_entity.type
_entity.pdbx_description
1 polymer ?
#
loop_
_entity_poly.entity_id
_entity_poly.type
_entity_poly.pdbx_seq_one_letter_code
_entity_poly.pdbx_strand_id
1 'polypeptide(L)'
;MVILSYSNPYQSLKFSFQIETINLGKRPLVRRRGRGGNQFRSTSTGKVGKTANYPRFPLAENHVGEIIDLVHERGREAPLSKVRFEDGSVSFIPAVLGTKVGESLQFGLKSKIEQGNVISVQNIPDGTIVCNIERHFGDGGAIVKSAGTNATIFSHGDDGVTIKLPSGKFATLNPKNRAMIGTLAGGGATERHFMSAGNKWRSFKAKGTKYPIVRGVAQAAYVHPHGGGRHQHVGQSSTVSRDAPPGAKVGSIAARKTGRARIKERK
;
A
#
# COMPACT_ATOMS: atom_id res chain seq x y z
N MET A 1 -41.76 -49.93 -46.91
CA MET A 1 -41.20 -50.14 -45.57
C MET A 1 -40.72 -48.77 -45.09
N VAL A 2 -41.59 -48.01 -44.37
CA VAL A 2 -41.32 -46.69 -43.95
C VAL A 2 -40.94 -46.75 -42.47
N ILE A 3 -39.71 -46.38 -42.17
CA ILE A 3 -39.20 -46.30 -40.79
C ILE A 3 -39.51 -44.90 -40.27
N LEU A 4 -40.52 -44.79 -39.38
CA LEU A 4 -40.80 -43.59 -38.62
C LEU A 4 -39.81 -43.47 -37.48
N SER A 5 -38.93 -42.46 -37.52
CA SER A 5 -38.06 -42.09 -36.42
C SER A 5 -38.86 -41.21 -35.44
N TYR A 6 -39.11 -41.73 -34.25
CA TYR A 6 -39.66 -40.98 -33.12
C TYR A 6 -38.63 -40.03 -32.58
N SER A 7 -38.81 -38.75 -32.77
CA SER A 7 -38.02 -37.69 -32.08
C SER A 7 -38.62 -37.44 -30.70
N ASN A 8 -37.78 -37.50 -29.70
CA ASN A 8 -38.07 -37.37 -28.28
C ASN A 8 -38.46 -35.94 -27.91
N PRO A 9 -39.65 -35.66 -27.36
CA PRO A 9 -40.12 -34.28 -27.11
C PRO A 9 -39.68 -33.66 -25.78
N TYR A 10 -38.68 -34.20 -25.08
CA TYR A 10 -38.16 -33.63 -23.86
C TYR A 10 -36.81 -32.93 -24.02
N GLN A 11 -36.74 -31.94 -24.93
CA GLN A 11 -35.73 -30.91 -24.80
C GLN A 11 -36.19 -29.96 -23.72
N SER A 12 -35.60 -30.10 -22.53
CA SER A 12 -35.78 -29.21 -21.41
C SER A 12 -35.35 -27.78 -21.80
N LEU A 13 -36.30 -26.92 -22.03
CA LEU A 13 -36.10 -25.47 -22.04
C LEU A 13 -35.52 -25.04 -20.71
N LYS A 14 -34.18 -24.90 -20.61
CA LYS A 14 -33.50 -24.22 -19.53
C LYS A 14 -33.87 -22.75 -19.64
N PHE A 15 -34.99 -22.34 -19.05
CA PHE A 15 -35.24 -20.96 -18.73
C PHE A 15 -34.22 -20.55 -17.68
N SER A 16 -33.10 -19.95 -18.09
CA SER A 16 -32.26 -19.19 -17.20
C SER A 16 -33.04 -17.93 -16.78
N PHE A 17 -33.77 -18.01 -15.69
CA PHE A 17 -34.26 -16.84 -15.00
C PHE A 17 -33.02 -16.04 -14.54
N GLN A 18 -32.59 -15.10 -15.34
CA GLN A 18 -31.77 -14.01 -14.84
C GLN A 18 -32.65 -13.21 -13.90
N ILE A 19 -32.56 -13.52 -12.62
CA ILE A 19 -33.13 -12.66 -11.58
C ILE A 19 -32.28 -11.38 -11.64
N GLU A 20 -32.74 -10.42 -12.43
CA GLU A 20 -32.30 -9.03 -12.28
C GLU A 20 -32.69 -8.60 -10.88
N THR A 21 -31.77 -8.74 -9.95
CA THR A 21 -31.92 -8.19 -8.62
C THR A 21 -32.04 -6.68 -8.77
N ILE A 22 -33.25 -6.18 -8.77
CA ILE A 22 -33.55 -4.74 -8.71
C ILE A 22 -32.92 -4.24 -7.40
N ASN A 23 -31.73 -3.68 -7.51
CA ASN A 23 -31.06 -3.05 -6.38
C ASN A 23 -31.79 -1.75 -6.05
N LEU A 24 -32.85 -1.80 -5.26
CA LEU A 24 -33.65 -0.68 -4.78
C LEU A 24 -32.86 0.31 -3.90
N GLY A 25 -31.64 -0.01 -3.51
CA GLY A 25 -30.79 0.82 -2.64
C GLY A 25 -29.53 1.33 -3.33
N LYS A 26 -28.94 2.40 -2.79
CA LYS A 26 -27.65 2.91 -3.23
C LYS A 26 -26.54 1.93 -2.77
N ARG A 27 -25.58 1.67 -3.66
CA ARG A 27 -24.44 0.82 -3.33
C ARG A 27 -23.63 1.41 -2.17
N PRO A 28 -23.32 0.63 -1.13
CA PRO A 28 -22.48 1.08 -0.03
C PRO A 28 -21.13 1.61 -0.52
N LEU A 29 -20.54 2.54 0.22
CA LEU A 29 -19.29 3.19 -0.13
C LEU A 29 -18.15 2.18 -0.36
N VAL A 30 -18.13 1.11 0.44
CA VAL A 30 -17.12 0.03 0.34
C VAL A 30 -17.17 -0.64 -1.05
N ARG A 31 -18.38 -0.96 -1.55
CA ARG A 31 -18.54 -1.55 -2.90
C ARG A 31 -18.23 -0.55 -4.02
N ARG A 32 -18.48 0.74 -3.80
CA ARG A 32 -18.17 1.81 -4.76
C ARG A 32 -16.68 2.02 -4.94
N ARG A 33 -15.88 1.86 -3.87
CA ARG A 33 -14.41 1.99 -3.92
C ARG A 33 -13.79 1.00 -4.90
N GLY A 34 -14.18 -0.27 -4.84
CA GLY A 34 -13.61 -1.32 -5.68
C GLY A 34 -13.83 -1.16 -7.19
N ARG A 35 -14.77 -0.28 -7.60
CA ARG A 35 -15.03 0.01 -9.01
C ARG A 35 -14.08 1.03 -9.64
N GLY A 36 -13.24 1.70 -8.86
CA GLY A 36 -12.24 2.63 -9.36
C GLY A 36 -12.80 3.87 -10.08
N GLY A 37 -14.05 4.29 -9.76
CA GLY A 37 -14.65 5.51 -10.33
C GLY A 37 -13.81 6.76 -10.01
N ASN A 38 -14.07 7.88 -10.71
CA ASN A 38 -13.29 9.13 -10.62
C ASN A 38 -13.04 9.63 -9.18
N GLN A 39 -13.98 9.38 -8.26
CA GLN A 39 -13.85 9.74 -6.84
C GLN A 39 -12.75 8.97 -6.12
N PHE A 40 -12.45 7.73 -6.56
CA PHE A 40 -11.49 6.82 -5.94
C PHE A 40 -10.23 6.61 -6.77
N ARG A 41 -10.09 7.35 -7.86
CA ARG A 41 -8.89 7.37 -8.69
C ARG A 41 -7.98 8.51 -8.22
N SER A 42 -6.71 8.21 -7.96
CA SER A 42 -5.71 9.26 -7.73
C SER A 42 -5.50 10.07 -9.00
N THR A 43 -5.29 11.38 -8.85
CA THR A 43 -5.00 12.26 -10.00
C THR A 43 -3.62 11.94 -10.57
N SER A 44 -3.49 11.94 -11.91
CA SER A 44 -2.20 11.82 -12.59
C SER A 44 -1.42 13.14 -12.62
N THR A 45 -2.14 14.26 -12.56
CA THR A 45 -1.54 15.61 -12.57
C THR A 45 -0.62 15.82 -11.37
N GLY A 46 0.62 16.24 -11.59
CA GLY A 46 1.62 16.46 -10.54
C GLY A 46 2.25 15.17 -10.02
N LYS A 47 2.15 14.07 -10.78
CA LYS A 47 2.96 12.87 -10.57
C LYS A 47 4.17 12.89 -11.49
N VAL A 48 5.33 12.54 -10.93
CA VAL A 48 6.61 12.61 -11.61
C VAL A 48 6.90 11.34 -12.40
N GLY A 49 6.37 10.20 -11.96
CA GLY A 49 6.57 8.92 -12.64
C GLY A 49 5.56 7.87 -12.22
N LYS A 50 5.49 6.78 -12.98
CA LYS A 50 4.57 5.67 -12.67
C LYS A 50 4.92 4.99 -11.35
N THR A 51 6.21 4.82 -11.06
CA THR A 51 6.74 4.17 -9.86
C THR A 51 8.04 4.83 -9.43
N ALA A 52 8.20 5.04 -8.14
CA ALA A 52 9.47 5.42 -7.53
C ALA A 52 10.16 4.15 -7.02
N ASN A 53 10.87 3.48 -7.92
CA ASN A 53 11.49 2.19 -7.67
C ASN A 53 12.96 2.22 -8.09
N TYR A 54 13.75 1.31 -7.54
CA TYR A 54 15.11 1.09 -7.99
C TYR A 54 15.15 0.67 -9.46
N PRO A 55 16.10 1.16 -10.24
CA PRO A 55 16.34 0.64 -11.58
C PRO A 55 16.72 -0.85 -11.53
N ARG A 56 16.43 -1.54 -12.62
CA ARG A 56 16.76 -2.96 -12.76
C ARG A 56 18.18 -3.12 -13.28
N PHE A 57 19.15 -2.94 -12.41
CA PHE A 57 20.53 -3.21 -12.73
C PHE A 57 20.91 -4.66 -12.38
N PRO A 58 21.90 -5.25 -13.10
CA PRO A 58 22.54 -6.50 -12.69
C PRO A 58 23.08 -6.39 -11.27
N LEU A 59 22.93 -7.43 -10.44
CA LEU A 59 23.36 -7.39 -9.05
C LEU A 59 24.89 -7.35 -8.89
N ALA A 60 25.60 -7.95 -9.85
CA ALA A 60 27.07 -8.07 -9.82
C ALA A 60 27.80 -6.75 -10.07
N GLU A 61 27.14 -5.80 -10.74
CA GLU A 61 27.72 -4.53 -11.11
C GLU A 61 27.37 -3.43 -10.11
N ASN A 62 28.33 -2.57 -9.81
CA ASN A 62 28.06 -1.38 -9.03
C ASN A 62 27.80 -0.22 -9.97
N HIS A 63 26.64 0.40 -9.81
CA HIS A 63 26.26 1.58 -10.56
C HIS A 63 26.27 2.80 -9.64
N VAL A 64 26.79 3.90 -10.15
CA VAL A 64 26.79 5.18 -9.45
C VAL A 64 25.77 6.11 -10.10
N GLY A 65 25.00 6.80 -9.30
CA GLY A 65 24.06 7.80 -9.75
C GLY A 65 24.19 9.07 -8.95
N GLU A 66 24.09 10.22 -9.61
CA GLU A 66 24.12 11.55 -8.99
C GLU A 66 22.70 12.07 -8.76
N ILE A 67 22.43 12.63 -7.60
CA ILE A 67 21.16 13.28 -7.28
C ILE A 67 21.14 14.67 -7.93
N ILE A 68 20.33 14.81 -8.97
CA ILE A 68 20.19 16.09 -9.69
C ILE A 68 19.25 17.03 -8.96
N ASP A 69 18.16 16.49 -8.38
CA ASP A 69 17.07 17.29 -7.81
C ASP A 69 16.26 16.50 -6.77
N LEU A 70 15.59 17.22 -5.88
CA LEU A 70 14.63 16.68 -4.92
C LEU A 70 13.23 17.15 -5.26
N VAL A 71 12.39 16.23 -5.74
CA VAL A 71 11.09 16.54 -6.32
C VAL A 71 9.96 16.13 -5.40
N HIS A 72 8.96 17.01 -5.24
CA HIS A 72 7.73 16.67 -4.56
C HIS A 72 6.72 16.02 -5.53
N GLU A 73 6.23 14.82 -5.19
CA GLU A 73 5.17 14.14 -5.91
C GLU A 73 3.82 14.31 -5.23
N ARG A 74 2.82 14.76 -5.97
CA ARG A 74 1.47 14.93 -5.44
C ARG A 74 0.87 13.62 -4.94
N GLY A 75 0.49 13.58 -3.67
CA GLY A 75 -0.09 12.38 -3.02
C GLY A 75 0.93 11.48 -2.32
N ARG A 76 2.22 11.77 -2.48
CA ARG A 76 3.30 11.16 -1.72
C ARG A 76 3.82 12.15 -0.68
N GLU A 77 4.07 11.68 0.53
CA GLU A 77 4.58 12.52 1.64
C GLU A 77 6.11 12.55 1.66
N ALA A 78 6.76 11.43 1.27
CA ALA A 78 8.19 11.38 1.11
C ALA A 78 8.61 12.09 -0.20
N PRO A 79 9.61 12.99 -0.19
CA PRO A 79 10.18 13.55 -1.40
C PRO A 79 10.85 12.45 -2.23
N LEU A 80 11.04 12.72 -3.51
CA LEU A 80 11.75 11.84 -4.44
C LEU A 80 13.07 12.47 -4.84
N SER A 81 14.14 11.69 -4.77
CA SER A 81 15.42 12.02 -5.39
C SER A 81 15.35 11.68 -6.88
N LYS A 82 15.64 12.65 -7.73
CA LYS A 82 15.86 12.46 -9.17
C LYS A 82 17.33 12.11 -9.36
N VAL A 83 17.59 10.86 -9.68
CA VAL A 83 18.96 10.32 -9.83
C VAL A 83 19.27 10.10 -11.28
N ARG A 84 20.42 10.63 -11.74
CA ARG A 84 20.99 10.39 -13.07
C ARG A 84 22.14 9.40 -12.92
N PHE A 85 22.10 8.34 -13.70
CA PHE A 85 23.14 7.32 -13.74
C PHE A 85 24.18 7.62 -14.84
N GLU A 86 25.31 6.91 -14.81
CA GLU A 86 26.40 7.04 -15.77
C GLU A 86 25.98 6.72 -17.20
N ASP A 87 25.00 5.83 -17.38
CA ASP A 87 24.39 5.49 -18.68
C ASP A 87 23.44 6.58 -19.22
N GLY A 88 23.32 7.71 -18.53
CA GLY A 88 22.42 8.81 -18.85
C GLY A 88 20.96 8.56 -18.45
N SER A 89 20.60 7.39 -17.94
CA SER A 89 19.24 7.09 -17.48
C SER A 89 18.88 7.89 -16.23
N VAL A 90 17.59 8.26 -16.12
CA VAL A 90 17.07 9.01 -14.97
C VAL A 90 16.01 8.20 -14.27
N SER A 91 16.17 8.03 -12.95
CA SER A 91 15.21 7.36 -12.10
C SER A 91 14.77 8.23 -10.92
N PHE A 92 13.53 7.99 -10.45
CA PHE A 92 13.00 8.64 -9.26
C PHE A 92 12.93 7.62 -8.13
N ILE A 93 13.59 7.91 -7.03
CA ILE A 93 13.73 7.01 -5.88
C ILE A 93 13.30 7.79 -4.63
N PRO A 94 12.62 7.17 -3.65
CA PRO A 94 12.30 7.86 -2.41
C PRO A 94 13.56 8.37 -1.72
N ALA A 95 13.59 9.66 -1.36
CA ALA A 95 14.73 10.27 -0.71
C ALA A 95 14.88 9.79 0.75
N VAL A 96 16.10 9.62 1.18
CA VAL A 96 16.47 9.34 2.57
C VAL A 96 16.63 10.65 3.34
N LEU A 97 16.47 10.62 4.65
CA LEU A 97 16.69 11.78 5.52
C LEU A 97 18.16 12.21 5.40
N GLY A 98 18.41 13.49 5.19
CA GLY A 98 19.77 14.03 5.05
C GLY A 98 20.33 14.07 3.62
N THR A 99 19.65 13.47 2.64
CA THR A 99 20.04 13.50 1.22
C THR A 99 20.14 14.93 0.68
N LYS A 100 21.18 15.20 -0.10
CA LYS A 100 21.47 16.50 -0.72
C LYS A 100 21.55 16.37 -2.24
N VAL A 101 21.26 17.47 -2.94
CA VAL A 101 21.50 17.59 -4.39
C VAL A 101 23.01 17.61 -4.64
N GLY A 102 23.47 16.93 -5.68
CA GLY A 102 24.88 16.72 -6.00
C GLY A 102 25.55 15.53 -5.28
N GLU A 103 24.81 14.83 -4.41
CA GLU A 103 25.33 13.64 -3.71
C GLU A 103 25.29 12.42 -4.65
N SER A 104 26.32 11.58 -4.59
CA SER A 104 26.38 10.32 -5.34
C SER A 104 25.80 9.16 -4.53
N LEU A 105 24.96 8.35 -5.18
CA LEU A 105 24.37 7.14 -4.63
C LEU A 105 24.94 5.90 -5.33
N GLN A 106 25.25 4.88 -4.59
CA GLN A 106 25.75 3.61 -5.11
C GLN A 106 24.69 2.52 -5.05
N PHE A 107 24.63 1.71 -6.11
CA PHE A 107 23.69 0.60 -6.26
C PHE A 107 24.48 -0.66 -6.62
N GLY A 108 24.49 -1.69 -5.79
CA GLY A 108 25.16 -2.95 -6.08
C GLY A 108 25.62 -3.72 -4.86
N LEU A 109 26.25 -4.90 -5.07
CA LEU A 109 26.72 -5.77 -3.99
C LEU A 109 27.88 -5.17 -3.21
N LYS A 110 28.78 -4.45 -3.88
CA LYS A 110 30.01 -3.89 -3.28
C LYS A 110 29.88 -2.41 -2.91
N SER A 111 28.66 -1.89 -2.92
CA SER A 111 28.41 -0.50 -2.52
C SER A 111 28.78 -0.29 -1.06
N LYS A 112 29.26 0.91 -0.73
CA LYS A 112 29.60 1.28 0.65
C LYS A 112 28.35 1.34 1.52
N ILE A 113 28.50 1.02 2.82
CA ILE A 113 27.42 1.11 3.81
C ILE A 113 27.27 2.58 4.25
N GLU A 114 26.80 3.41 3.34
CA GLU A 114 26.58 4.83 3.56
C GLU A 114 25.10 5.15 3.35
N GLN A 115 24.65 6.24 3.94
CA GLN A 115 23.25 6.67 3.87
C GLN A 115 22.83 6.95 2.43
N GLY A 116 21.68 6.41 2.02
CA GLY A 116 21.16 6.53 0.67
C GLY A 116 21.58 5.44 -0.30
N ASN A 117 22.66 4.73 -0.03
CA ASN A 117 23.14 3.64 -0.89
C ASN A 117 22.19 2.44 -0.87
N VAL A 118 22.10 1.74 -1.99
CA VAL A 118 21.23 0.59 -2.19
C VAL A 118 22.07 -0.66 -2.32
N ILE A 119 21.95 -1.54 -1.34
CA ILE A 119 22.79 -2.73 -1.18
C ILE A 119 21.93 -3.97 -1.01
N SER A 120 22.46 -5.14 -1.35
CA SER A 120 21.84 -6.43 -1.02
C SER A 120 21.76 -6.63 0.49
N VAL A 121 20.63 -7.12 0.97
CA VAL A 121 20.32 -7.24 2.41
C VAL A 121 21.36 -8.14 3.12
N GLN A 122 21.91 -9.14 2.45
CA GLN A 122 22.95 -10.01 3.01
C GLN A 122 24.25 -9.29 3.39
N ASN A 123 24.55 -8.15 2.73
CA ASN A 123 25.79 -7.40 2.93
C ASN A 123 25.63 -6.24 3.92
N ILE A 124 24.46 -6.08 4.49
CA ILE A 124 24.16 -5.03 5.46
C ILE A 124 24.31 -5.59 6.87
N PRO A 125 25.12 -5.02 7.75
CA PRO A 125 25.31 -5.50 9.12
C PRO A 125 24.01 -5.48 9.95
N ASP A 126 23.95 -6.36 10.93
CA ASP A 126 22.89 -6.40 11.94
C ASP A 126 22.81 -5.06 12.68
N GLY A 127 21.59 -4.65 13.04
CA GLY A 127 21.32 -3.38 13.69
C GLY A 127 21.22 -2.18 12.74
N THR A 128 21.61 -2.30 11.47
CA THR A 128 21.55 -1.19 10.51
C THR A 128 20.12 -0.82 10.19
N ILE A 129 19.88 0.50 10.09
CA ILE A 129 18.61 1.08 9.71
C ILE A 129 18.48 1.10 8.19
N VAL A 130 17.38 0.55 7.68
CA VAL A 130 17.12 0.42 6.24
C VAL A 130 15.69 0.85 5.88
N CYS A 131 15.48 1.27 4.65
CA CYS A 131 14.18 1.64 4.10
C CYS A 131 14.02 1.20 2.66
N ASN A 132 12.84 1.40 2.06
CA ASN A 132 12.52 1.08 0.67
C ASN A 132 13.01 -0.32 0.25
N ILE A 133 12.65 -1.33 1.03
CA ILE A 133 13.17 -2.69 0.93
C ILE A 133 12.41 -3.48 -0.14
N GLU A 134 13.10 -4.27 -0.93
CA GLU A 134 12.50 -5.22 -1.86
C GLU A 134 11.86 -6.39 -1.12
N ARG A 135 10.67 -6.79 -1.54
CA ARG A 135 10.00 -7.99 -1.07
C ARG A 135 10.45 -9.22 -1.85
N HIS A 136 10.59 -9.04 -3.15
CA HIS A 136 11.17 -10.00 -4.07
C HIS A 136 12.29 -9.31 -4.83
N PHE A 137 13.33 -10.03 -5.16
CA PHE A 137 14.44 -9.48 -5.92
C PHE A 137 13.97 -8.85 -7.24
N GLY A 138 14.36 -7.60 -7.49
CA GLY A 138 14.03 -6.87 -8.72
C GLY A 138 12.65 -6.16 -8.71
N ASP A 139 11.91 -6.15 -7.58
CA ASP A 139 10.63 -5.40 -7.48
C ASP A 139 10.83 -3.89 -7.28
N GLY A 140 12.06 -3.46 -7.04
CA GLY A 140 12.45 -2.06 -6.95
C GLY A 140 12.08 -1.35 -5.64
N GLY A 141 11.74 -2.11 -4.61
CA GLY A 141 11.31 -1.62 -3.32
C GLY A 141 9.80 -1.60 -3.13
N ALA A 142 9.32 -2.42 -2.20
CA ALA A 142 7.91 -2.64 -1.91
C ALA A 142 7.53 -2.34 -0.46
N ILE A 143 8.45 -2.53 0.48
CA ILE A 143 8.21 -2.39 1.92
C ILE A 143 8.93 -1.15 2.46
N VAL A 144 8.41 -0.59 3.58
CA VAL A 144 9.00 0.59 4.26
C VAL A 144 9.18 1.77 3.29
N LYS A 145 8.08 2.21 2.66
CA LYS A 145 8.05 3.33 1.68
C LYS A 145 7.33 4.56 2.19
N SER A 146 6.81 4.56 3.41
CA SER A 146 6.11 5.71 3.98
C SER A 146 7.09 6.73 4.53
N ALA A 147 6.75 8.01 4.44
CA ALA A 147 7.57 9.11 4.97
C ALA A 147 7.93 8.90 6.44
N GLY A 148 9.18 9.11 6.79
CA GLY A 148 9.70 8.99 8.15
C GLY A 148 9.79 7.54 8.69
N THR A 149 9.56 6.51 7.87
CA THR A 149 9.64 5.12 8.33
C THR A 149 10.97 4.48 8.01
N ASN A 150 11.35 3.54 8.87
CA ASN A 150 12.52 2.69 8.70
C ASN A 150 12.22 1.27 9.20
N ALA A 151 13.08 0.34 8.88
CA ALA A 151 13.17 -1.00 9.44
C ALA A 151 14.61 -1.21 9.92
N THR A 152 14.83 -2.22 10.72
CA THR A 152 16.16 -2.59 11.20
C THR A 152 16.49 -4.01 10.77
N ILE A 153 17.68 -4.26 10.27
CA ILE A 153 18.21 -5.61 10.07
C ILE A 153 18.37 -6.22 11.46
N PHE A 154 17.75 -7.35 11.70
CA PHE A 154 17.76 -7.98 13.03
C PHE A 154 18.79 -9.09 13.14
N SER A 155 18.83 -10.01 12.18
CA SER A 155 19.77 -11.12 12.16
C SER A 155 19.88 -11.72 10.76
N HIS A 156 21.06 -12.29 10.48
CA HIS A 156 21.31 -13.15 9.33
C HIS A 156 21.18 -14.60 9.76
N GLY A 157 20.46 -15.41 9.01
CA GLY A 157 20.25 -16.84 9.25
C GLY A 157 20.31 -17.62 7.95
N ASP A 158 20.32 -18.95 8.05
CA ASP A 158 20.40 -19.86 6.90
C ASP A 158 19.22 -19.72 5.95
N ASP A 159 18.02 -19.46 6.49
CA ASP A 159 16.78 -19.27 5.73
C ASP A 159 16.67 -17.87 5.06
N GLY A 160 17.58 -16.95 5.41
CA GLY A 160 17.57 -15.58 4.92
C GLY A 160 17.78 -14.53 6.01
N VAL A 161 17.57 -13.27 5.64
CA VAL A 161 17.79 -12.13 6.53
C VAL A 161 16.49 -11.71 7.20
N THR A 162 16.46 -11.70 8.52
CA THR A 162 15.32 -11.27 9.32
C THR A 162 15.37 -9.77 9.57
N ILE A 163 14.29 -9.06 9.23
CA ILE A 163 14.15 -7.64 9.48
C ILE A 163 13.02 -7.35 10.47
N LYS A 164 13.20 -6.32 11.31
CA LYS A 164 12.15 -5.77 12.17
C LYS A 164 11.48 -4.61 11.46
N LEU A 165 10.20 -4.77 11.12
CA LEU A 165 9.40 -3.77 10.44
C LEU A 165 8.94 -2.64 11.38
N PRO A 166 8.53 -1.46 10.86
CA PRO A 166 7.97 -0.35 11.67
C PRO A 166 6.77 -0.76 12.52
N SER A 167 6.04 -1.81 12.12
CA SER A 167 4.91 -2.36 12.88
C SER A 167 5.32 -3.20 14.10
N GLY A 168 6.63 -3.39 14.33
CA GLY A 168 7.18 -4.27 15.36
C GLY A 168 7.17 -5.76 15.00
N LYS A 169 6.71 -6.13 13.81
CA LYS A 169 6.74 -7.51 13.32
C LYS A 169 8.04 -7.83 12.63
N PHE A 170 8.42 -9.11 12.68
CA PHE A 170 9.57 -9.62 11.95
C PHE A 170 9.13 -10.20 10.60
N ALA A 171 9.99 -10.07 9.61
CA ALA A 171 9.83 -10.67 8.28
C ALA A 171 11.17 -11.18 7.80
N THR A 172 11.22 -12.42 7.27
CA THR A 172 12.40 -12.99 6.63
C THR A 172 12.40 -12.67 5.14
N LEU A 173 13.52 -12.23 4.63
CA LEU A 173 13.73 -11.82 3.25
C LEU A 173 14.81 -12.66 2.59
N ASN A 174 14.71 -12.80 1.27
CA ASN A 174 15.77 -13.42 0.50
C ASN A 174 17.05 -12.58 0.58
N PRO A 175 18.24 -13.16 0.80
CA PRO A 175 19.52 -12.45 0.91
C PRO A 175 19.85 -11.53 -0.27
N LYS A 176 19.41 -11.89 -1.48
CA LYS A 176 19.62 -11.11 -2.72
C LYS A 176 18.73 -9.86 -2.83
N ASN A 177 17.71 -9.71 -1.98
CA ASN A 177 16.84 -8.53 -2.01
C ASN A 177 17.64 -7.28 -1.68
N ARG A 178 17.28 -6.16 -2.30
CA ARG A 178 17.96 -4.88 -2.08
C ARG A 178 17.24 -4.04 -1.04
N ALA A 179 17.99 -3.27 -0.29
CA ALA A 179 17.48 -2.27 0.64
C ALA A 179 18.31 -0.99 0.56
N MET A 180 17.68 0.14 0.85
CA MET A 180 18.35 1.44 0.95
C MET A 180 18.71 1.71 2.41
N ILE A 181 19.92 2.16 2.66
CA ILE A 181 20.40 2.48 4.00
C ILE A 181 19.84 3.81 4.47
N GLY A 182 19.29 3.84 5.68
CA GLY A 182 18.79 5.03 6.35
C GLY A 182 17.28 5.05 6.55
N THR A 183 16.78 6.19 6.99
CA THR A 183 15.36 6.45 7.24
C THR A 183 14.77 7.28 6.10
N LEU A 184 13.57 6.97 5.65
CA LEU A 184 12.91 7.76 4.60
C LEU A 184 12.64 9.20 5.07
N ALA A 185 12.88 10.15 4.19
CA ALA A 185 12.61 11.55 4.41
C ALA A 185 11.10 11.86 4.56
N GLY A 186 10.78 13.05 5.06
CA GLY A 186 9.39 13.50 5.23
C GLY A 186 8.73 12.98 6.51
N GLY A 187 9.50 12.63 7.54
CA GLY A 187 9.00 12.33 8.88
C GLY A 187 8.15 13.46 9.45
N GLY A 188 7.19 13.12 10.34
CA GLY A 188 6.27 14.09 10.94
C GLY A 188 5.12 14.55 10.03
N ALA A 189 5.09 14.14 8.76
CA ALA A 189 4.04 14.55 7.80
C ALA A 189 2.62 14.17 8.26
N THR A 190 2.48 13.07 9.00
CA THR A 190 1.19 12.62 9.58
C THR A 190 0.78 13.37 10.82
N GLU A 191 1.72 14.01 11.51
CA GLU A 191 1.50 14.78 12.75
C GLU A 191 1.01 16.20 12.44
N ARG A 192 1.29 16.69 11.24
CA ARG A 192 0.87 18.01 10.80
C ARG A 192 -0.65 18.08 10.63
N HIS A 193 -1.28 18.98 11.37
CA HIS A 193 -2.70 19.25 11.25
C HIS A 193 -3.05 20.02 9.98
N PHE A 194 -4.20 19.69 9.38
CA PHE A 194 -4.74 20.48 8.28
C PHE A 194 -5.43 21.73 8.84
N MET A 195 -4.96 22.90 8.44
CA MET A 195 -5.53 24.19 8.88
C MET A 195 -6.91 24.47 8.28
N SER A 196 -7.24 23.84 7.14
CA SER A 196 -8.55 24.00 6.49
C SER A 196 -9.07 22.69 5.90
N ALA A 197 -10.39 22.57 5.86
CA ALA A 197 -11.07 21.43 5.22
C ALA A 197 -10.74 21.29 3.73
N GLY A 198 -10.54 22.43 3.03
CA GLY A 198 -10.14 22.44 1.62
C GLY A 198 -8.78 21.81 1.37
N ASN A 199 -7.79 22.10 2.21
CA ASN A 199 -6.45 21.50 2.11
C ASN A 199 -6.52 19.98 2.33
N LYS A 200 -7.29 19.54 3.33
CA LYS A 200 -7.52 18.11 3.58
C LYS A 200 -8.22 17.44 2.39
N TRP A 201 -9.22 18.07 1.82
CA TRP A 201 -9.92 17.56 0.63
C TRP A 201 -8.96 17.38 -0.57
N ARG A 202 -8.10 18.38 -0.84
CA ARG A 202 -7.12 18.30 -1.94
C ARG A 202 -6.10 17.18 -1.72
N SER A 203 -5.59 17.01 -0.50
CA SER A 203 -4.68 15.92 -0.13
C SER A 203 -5.34 14.55 -0.33
N PHE A 204 -6.57 14.37 0.14
CA PHE A 204 -7.32 13.13 -0.02
C PHE A 204 -7.66 12.82 -1.47
N LYS A 205 -8.01 13.84 -2.27
CA LYS A 205 -8.25 13.68 -3.71
C LYS A 205 -7.01 13.21 -4.45
N ALA A 206 -5.82 13.74 -4.10
CA ALA A 206 -4.56 13.30 -4.66
C ALA A 206 -4.28 11.82 -4.42
N LYS A 207 -4.72 11.27 -3.27
CA LYS A 207 -4.59 9.86 -2.89
C LYS A 207 -5.75 8.98 -3.39
N GLY A 208 -6.74 9.53 -4.09
CA GLY A 208 -7.94 8.80 -4.51
C GLY A 208 -8.86 8.40 -3.35
N THR A 209 -8.81 9.11 -2.25
CA THR A 209 -9.61 8.85 -1.05
C THR A 209 -10.76 9.86 -0.98
N LYS A 210 -11.97 9.37 -0.65
CA LYS A 210 -13.13 10.25 -0.45
C LYS A 210 -13.01 11.05 0.84
N TYR A 211 -13.23 12.34 0.75
CA TYR A 211 -13.37 13.24 1.90
C TYR A 211 -14.46 14.29 1.59
N PRO A 212 -15.30 14.71 2.56
CA PRO A 212 -15.47 14.14 3.89
C PRO A 212 -16.17 12.78 3.89
N ILE A 213 -16.02 12.01 4.98
CA ILE A 213 -16.68 10.72 5.18
C ILE A 213 -17.66 10.88 6.34
N VAL A 214 -18.95 10.69 6.04
CA VAL A 214 -20.01 10.69 7.05
C VAL A 214 -19.93 9.42 7.88
N ARG A 215 -20.13 9.53 9.21
CA ARG A 215 -20.17 8.37 10.12
C ARG A 215 -21.27 7.40 9.68
N GLY A 216 -21.04 6.09 9.80
CA GLY A 216 -22.01 5.08 9.40
C GLY A 216 -23.35 5.20 10.13
N VAL A 217 -23.32 5.54 11.42
CA VAL A 217 -24.52 5.73 12.27
C VAL A 217 -25.37 6.96 11.86
N ALA A 218 -24.78 7.92 11.14
CA ALA A 218 -25.49 9.10 10.63
C ALA A 218 -26.01 8.89 9.19
N GLN A 219 -25.88 7.68 8.65
CA GLN A 219 -26.36 7.34 7.31
C GLN A 219 -27.70 6.61 7.38
N ALA A 220 -28.41 6.55 6.26
CA ALA A 220 -29.64 5.78 6.16
C ALA A 220 -29.35 4.27 6.19
N ALA A 221 -30.31 3.46 6.67
CA ALA A 221 -30.17 2.01 6.81
C ALA A 221 -29.81 1.30 5.49
N TYR A 222 -30.33 1.77 4.38
CA TYR A 222 -30.07 1.22 3.04
C TYR A 222 -28.66 1.56 2.50
N VAL A 223 -27.96 2.54 3.10
CA VAL A 223 -26.62 2.98 2.67
C VAL A 223 -25.50 2.37 3.50
N HIS A 224 -25.75 2.14 4.78
CA HIS A 224 -24.73 1.65 5.70
C HIS A 224 -25.34 0.69 6.74
N PRO A 225 -24.68 -0.44 7.08
CA PRO A 225 -25.17 -1.41 8.07
C PRO A 225 -25.42 -0.82 9.48
N HIS A 226 -24.74 0.28 9.83
CA HIS A 226 -24.94 1.00 11.10
C HIS A 226 -25.96 2.14 11.00
N GLY A 227 -26.59 2.32 9.86
CA GLY A 227 -27.52 3.41 9.61
C GLY A 227 -28.93 3.09 10.06
N GLY A 228 -29.74 4.15 10.08
CA GLY A 228 -31.16 4.06 10.49
C GLY A 228 -31.36 4.17 12.00
N GLY A 229 -32.63 3.92 12.43
CA GLY A 229 -33.04 4.01 13.84
C GLY A 229 -33.43 5.45 14.26
N ARG A 230 -34.10 5.54 15.42
CA ARG A 230 -34.51 6.82 16.02
C ARG A 230 -33.33 7.60 16.59
N HIS A 231 -32.35 6.90 17.15
CA HIS A 231 -31.13 7.45 17.71
C HIS A 231 -29.90 6.89 17.00
N GLN A 232 -28.80 7.63 17.01
CA GLN A 232 -27.54 7.21 16.38
C GLN A 232 -26.85 6.14 17.26
N HIS A 233 -27.01 4.87 16.87
CA HIS A 233 -26.34 3.73 17.53
C HIS A 233 -25.99 2.65 16.49
N VAL A 234 -25.09 1.74 16.84
CA VAL A 234 -24.68 0.65 15.95
C VAL A 234 -25.74 -0.44 15.90
N GLY A 235 -26.44 -0.70 17.02
CA GLY A 235 -27.53 -1.66 17.18
C GLY A 235 -27.14 -3.13 17.15
N GLN A 236 -25.89 -3.43 16.79
CA GLN A 236 -25.32 -4.78 16.69
C GLN A 236 -23.83 -4.76 17.01
N SER A 237 -23.19 -5.93 17.09
CA SER A 237 -21.74 -5.99 17.29
C SER A 237 -21.01 -5.22 16.17
N SER A 238 -20.08 -4.36 16.56
CA SER A 238 -19.21 -3.65 15.60
C SER A 238 -18.09 -4.56 15.05
N THR A 239 -17.86 -5.74 15.63
CA THR A 239 -16.88 -6.72 15.17
C THR A 239 -17.48 -7.55 14.04
N VAL A 240 -16.78 -7.61 12.91
CA VAL A 240 -17.24 -8.31 11.72
C VAL A 240 -16.17 -9.33 11.29
N SER A 241 -16.60 -10.49 10.79
CA SER A 241 -15.72 -11.51 10.24
C SER A 241 -14.85 -10.98 9.11
N ARG A 242 -13.66 -11.59 8.93
CA ARG A 242 -12.79 -11.33 7.78
C ARG A 242 -13.49 -11.65 6.46
N ASP A 243 -14.33 -12.69 6.44
CA ASP A 243 -14.98 -13.24 5.24
C ASP A 243 -16.38 -12.65 5.02
N ALA A 244 -16.77 -11.65 5.82
CA ALA A 244 -18.03 -10.95 5.61
C ALA A 244 -18.09 -10.33 4.21
N PRO A 245 -19.26 -10.37 3.54
CA PRO A 245 -19.43 -9.78 2.21
C PRO A 245 -19.12 -8.29 2.21
N PRO A 246 -18.65 -7.71 1.09
CA PRO A 246 -18.19 -6.32 1.02
C PRO A 246 -19.17 -5.28 1.54
N GLY A 247 -20.49 -5.51 1.41
CA GLY A 247 -21.52 -4.60 1.91
C GLY A 247 -21.68 -4.61 3.44
N ALA A 248 -21.44 -5.74 4.07
CA ALA A 248 -21.51 -5.93 5.53
C ALA A 248 -20.15 -5.71 6.23
N LYS A 249 -19.06 -5.60 5.49
CA LYS A 249 -17.69 -5.46 6.00
C LYS A 249 -17.41 -4.04 6.48
N VAL A 250 -17.95 -3.66 7.62
CA VAL A 250 -17.82 -2.32 8.23
C VAL A 250 -17.52 -2.45 9.72
N GLY A 251 -16.93 -1.44 10.33
CA GLY A 251 -16.57 -1.46 11.76
C GLY A 251 -15.21 -2.14 12.02
N SER A 252 -15.12 -2.89 13.10
CA SER A 252 -13.89 -3.58 13.53
C SER A 252 -13.76 -4.91 12.80
N ILE A 253 -13.10 -4.89 11.64
CA ILE A 253 -12.95 -6.07 10.77
C ILE A 253 -11.91 -7.01 11.36
N ALA A 254 -12.29 -8.27 11.56
CA ALA A 254 -11.45 -9.35 12.09
C ALA A 254 -10.69 -8.94 13.36
N ALA A 255 -11.32 -8.17 14.23
CA ALA A 255 -10.72 -7.71 15.47
C ALA A 255 -10.37 -8.89 16.37
N ARG A 256 -9.11 -8.97 16.79
CA ARG A 256 -8.64 -10.01 17.74
C ARG A 256 -8.91 -9.62 19.18
N LYS A 257 -8.96 -8.31 19.47
CA LYS A 257 -9.25 -7.74 20.80
C LYS A 257 -10.14 -6.53 20.63
N THR A 258 -11.15 -6.43 21.47
CA THR A 258 -12.03 -5.28 21.58
C THR A 258 -12.08 -4.86 23.05
N GLY A 259 -12.13 -3.54 23.32
CA GLY A 259 -12.13 -3.00 24.68
C GLY A 259 -10.73 -2.87 25.32
N ARG A 260 -10.71 -2.68 26.65
CA ARG A 260 -9.48 -2.47 27.44
C ARG A 260 -8.77 -3.75 27.84
N ALA A 261 -8.83 -4.83 27.07
CA ALA A 261 -8.12 -6.06 27.40
C ALA A 261 -6.61 -5.77 27.52
N ARG A 262 -6.01 -6.06 28.67
CA ARG A 262 -4.56 -6.00 28.88
C ARG A 262 -3.88 -6.85 27.82
N ILE A 263 -2.85 -6.30 27.18
CA ILE A 263 -1.99 -7.06 26.29
C ILE A 263 -1.29 -8.09 27.16
N LYS A 264 -1.73 -9.35 27.10
CA LYS A 264 -0.94 -10.46 27.64
C LYS A 264 0.30 -10.54 26.73
N GLU A 265 1.46 -10.30 27.30
CA GLU A 265 2.73 -10.59 26.64
C GLU A 265 2.69 -12.05 26.20
N ARG A 266 2.87 -12.29 24.92
CA ARG A 266 3.07 -13.64 24.42
C ARG A 266 4.46 -14.07 24.86
N LYS A 267 4.47 -15.02 25.82
CA LYS A 267 5.66 -15.82 26.09
C LYS A 267 6.00 -16.63 24.85
#